data_e83d0d7cc1f884d3f09c4974607a99a8
#
_entry.id   e83d0d7cc1f884d3f09c4974607a99a8
#
_cell.length_a   1.000
_cell.length_b   1.000
_cell.length_c   1.000
_cell.angle_alpha   90.00
_cell.angle_beta   90.00
_cell.angle_gamma   90.00
#
_symmetry.space_group_name_H-M   'P 1'
#
loop_
_entity.id
_entity.type
_entity.pdbx_description
1 polymer ?
#
loop_
_entity_poly.entity_id
_entity_poly.type
_entity_poly.pdbx_seq_one_letter_code
_entity_poly.pdbx_strand_id
1 'polypeptide(L)'
;MMYRVHYIFTPHKLETTAAAMEEAAQIWKKHGCPEVSGWQLSGSAIGQMSFTVAFDSASDFGICFDKVSDDPDFQAWRIKYFGTSDWVANTHARLYKKW
;
A
#
# COMPACT_ATOMS: atom_id res chain seq x y z
N MET A 1 -10.62 -9.52 -6.09
CA MET A 1 -10.15 -9.57 -4.69
C MET A 1 -11.19 -8.93 -3.80
N MET A 2 -11.55 -9.61 -2.73
CA MET A 2 -12.68 -9.24 -1.87
C MET A 2 -12.30 -8.34 -0.70
N TYR A 3 -11.01 -8.22 -0.40
CA TYR A 3 -10.52 -7.40 0.69
C TYR A 3 -9.37 -6.53 0.20
N ARG A 4 -9.50 -5.20 0.34
CA ARG A 4 -8.49 -4.23 -0.11
C ARG A 4 -8.07 -3.35 1.05
N VAL A 5 -6.77 -3.05 1.09
CA VAL A 5 -6.19 -2.15 2.07
C VAL A 5 -5.52 -1.01 1.32
N HIS A 6 -5.97 0.22 1.59
CA HIS A 6 -5.48 1.43 0.96
C HIS A 6 -4.61 2.20 1.94
N TYR A 7 -3.37 2.46 1.56
CA TYR A 7 -2.48 3.36 2.27
C TYR A 7 -2.45 4.67 1.50
N ILE A 8 -3.12 5.69 2.05
CA ILE A 8 -3.33 6.98 1.37
C ILE A 8 -2.34 8.00 1.92
N PHE A 9 -1.69 8.72 1.02
CA PHE A 9 -0.65 9.67 1.37
C PHE A 9 -0.56 10.80 0.36
N THR A 10 0.04 11.93 0.79
CA THR A 10 0.36 13.05 -0.09
C THR A 10 1.85 13.01 -0.39
N PRO A 11 2.26 12.78 -1.64
CA PRO A 11 3.68 12.73 -2.00
C PRO A 11 4.29 14.14 -2.00
N HIS A 12 5.54 14.26 -1.53
CA HIS A 12 6.29 15.50 -1.62
C HIS A 12 6.96 15.65 -2.98
N LYS A 13 7.53 14.55 -3.50
CA LYS A 13 8.13 14.49 -4.83
C LYS A 13 7.68 13.23 -5.53
N LEU A 14 7.13 13.35 -6.72
CA LEU A 14 6.57 12.22 -7.45
C LEU A 14 7.61 11.14 -7.77
N GLU A 15 8.82 11.55 -8.18
CA GLU A 15 9.91 10.61 -8.51
C GLU A 15 10.30 9.73 -7.33
N THR A 16 10.48 10.35 -6.15
CA THR A 16 10.82 9.63 -4.93
C THR A 16 9.69 8.69 -4.51
N THR A 17 8.46 9.16 -4.63
CA THR A 17 7.26 8.38 -4.34
C THR A 17 7.14 7.19 -5.28
N ALA A 18 7.38 7.38 -6.57
CA ALA A 18 7.34 6.30 -7.55
C ALA A 18 8.34 5.19 -7.19
N ALA A 19 9.57 5.57 -6.83
CA ALA A 19 10.59 4.61 -6.40
C ALA A 19 10.18 3.88 -5.11
N ALA A 20 9.64 4.61 -4.14
CA ALA A 20 9.18 4.04 -2.87
C ALA A 20 8.05 3.02 -3.09
N MET A 21 7.09 3.35 -3.94
CA MET A 21 5.98 2.43 -4.25
C MET A 21 6.45 1.19 -4.98
N GLU A 22 7.38 1.34 -5.92
CA GLU A 22 7.95 0.20 -6.67
C GLU A 22 8.65 -0.77 -5.72
N GLU A 23 9.49 -0.26 -4.83
CA GLU A 23 10.21 -1.10 -3.87
C GLU A 23 9.24 -1.76 -2.87
N ALA A 24 8.26 -1.01 -2.38
CA ALA A 24 7.23 -1.57 -1.49
C ALA A 24 6.43 -2.68 -2.17
N ALA A 25 6.06 -2.50 -3.44
CA ALA A 25 5.33 -3.50 -4.21
C ALA A 25 6.11 -4.81 -4.31
N GLN A 26 7.43 -4.75 -4.54
CA GLN A 26 8.27 -5.94 -4.61
C GLN A 26 8.29 -6.69 -3.27
N ILE A 27 8.35 -5.97 -2.15
CA ILE A 27 8.34 -6.58 -0.82
C ILE A 27 7.01 -7.30 -0.56
N TRP A 28 5.88 -6.64 -0.84
CA TRP A 28 4.56 -7.25 -0.68
C TRP A 28 4.39 -8.49 -1.55
N LYS A 29 4.80 -8.42 -2.83
CA LYS A 29 4.73 -9.57 -3.75
C LYS A 29 5.61 -10.73 -3.29
N LYS A 30 6.78 -10.45 -2.78
CA LYS A 30 7.68 -11.47 -2.22
C LYS A 30 7.00 -12.31 -1.14
N HIS A 31 6.12 -11.70 -0.36
CA HIS A 31 5.40 -12.36 0.70
C HIS A 31 4.00 -12.86 0.30
N GLY A 32 3.72 -12.92 -0.99
CA GLY A 32 2.53 -13.58 -1.50
C GLY A 32 1.31 -12.69 -1.68
N CYS A 33 1.47 -11.37 -1.67
CA CYS A 33 0.35 -10.48 -1.96
C CYS A 33 -0.13 -10.68 -3.41
N PRO A 34 -1.39 -11.08 -3.63
CA PRO A 34 -1.88 -11.39 -4.97
C PRO A 34 -1.96 -10.19 -5.91
N GLU A 35 -2.26 -9.00 -5.38
CA GLU A 35 -2.44 -7.81 -6.18
C GLU A 35 -1.94 -6.58 -5.42
N VAL A 36 -1.03 -5.84 -6.05
CA VAL A 36 -0.52 -4.57 -5.55
C VAL A 36 -0.73 -3.53 -6.63
N SER A 37 -1.28 -2.37 -6.27
CA SER A 37 -1.58 -1.30 -7.23
C SER A 37 -1.33 0.07 -6.63
N GLY A 38 -1.06 1.03 -7.51
CA GLY A 38 -0.95 2.42 -7.14
C GLY A 38 -2.04 3.24 -7.83
N TRP A 39 -2.60 4.20 -7.13
CA TRP A 39 -3.72 5.01 -7.61
C TRP A 39 -3.44 6.49 -7.38
N GLN A 40 -3.73 7.29 -8.39
CA GLN A 40 -3.85 8.74 -8.22
C GLN A 40 -5.30 9.06 -7.86
N LEU A 41 -5.48 9.79 -6.78
CA LEU A 41 -6.82 10.15 -6.32
C LEU A 41 -7.24 11.49 -6.91
N SER A 42 -8.55 11.67 -7.08
CA SER A 42 -9.14 12.88 -7.64
C SER A 42 -10.32 13.33 -6.76
N GLY A 43 -11.07 14.32 -7.24
CA GLY A 43 -12.16 14.88 -6.47
C GLY A 43 -11.63 15.58 -5.21
N SER A 44 -12.24 15.32 -4.07
CA SER A 44 -11.84 15.94 -2.80
C SER A 44 -10.46 15.47 -2.31
N ALA A 45 -9.96 14.36 -2.85
CA ALA A 45 -8.65 13.80 -2.50
C ALA A 45 -7.56 14.12 -3.53
N ILE A 46 -7.77 15.12 -4.39
CA ILE A 46 -6.79 15.50 -5.41
C ILE A 46 -5.44 15.84 -4.78
N GLY A 47 -4.36 15.35 -5.39
CA GLY A 47 -3.01 15.50 -4.86
C GLY A 47 -2.57 14.37 -3.95
N GLN A 48 -3.46 13.46 -3.60
CA GLN A 48 -3.17 12.27 -2.82
C GLN A 48 -3.02 11.05 -3.72
N MET A 49 -2.31 10.05 -3.23
CA MET A 49 -2.14 8.75 -3.88
C MET A 49 -2.50 7.63 -2.92
N SER A 50 -2.83 6.48 -3.46
CA SER A 50 -3.04 5.26 -2.68
C SER A 50 -2.10 4.17 -3.15
N PHE A 51 -1.42 3.55 -2.20
CA PHE A 51 -0.77 2.26 -2.39
C PHE A 51 -1.74 1.21 -1.87
N THR A 52 -2.18 0.31 -2.75
CA THR A 52 -3.27 -0.61 -2.45
C THR A 52 -2.81 -2.06 -2.56
N VAL A 53 -3.09 -2.85 -1.53
CA VAL A 53 -2.87 -4.29 -1.54
C VAL A 53 -4.23 -4.99 -1.47
N ALA A 54 -4.40 -6.08 -2.22
CA ALA A 54 -5.67 -6.77 -2.30
C ALA A 54 -5.50 -8.27 -2.05
N PHE A 55 -6.48 -8.84 -1.33
CA PHE A 55 -6.48 -10.22 -0.87
C PHE A 55 -7.89 -10.80 -0.99
N ASP A 56 -8.00 -12.12 -0.88
CA ASP A 56 -9.31 -12.79 -0.84
C ASP A 56 -10.03 -12.58 0.50
N SER A 57 -9.26 -12.38 1.58
CA SER A 57 -9.83 -12.22 2.92
C SER A 57 -8.96 -11.33 3.80
N ALA A 58 -9.55 -10.85 4.90
CA ALA A 58 -8.82 -10.11 5.93
C ALA A 58 -7.74 -10.98 6.59
N SER A 59 -8.00 -12.27 6.73
CA SER A 59 -7.05 -13.23 7.28
C SER A 59 -5.79 -13.34 6.41
N ASP A 60 -5.97 -13.46 5.10
CA ASP A 60 -4.87 -13.52 4.15
C ASP A 60 -4.04 -12.24 4.17
N PHE A 61 -4.68 -11.09 4.28
CA PHE A 61 -4.00 -9.82 4.47
C PHE A 61 -3.13 -9.85 5.74
N GLY A 62 -3.69 -10.27 6.87
CA GLY A 62 -2.98 -10.30 8.15
C GLY A 62 -1.74 -11.17 8.12
N ILE A 63 -1.83 -12.34 7.49
CA ILE A 63 -0.68 -13.26 7.33
C ILE A 63 0.43 -12.59 6.51
N CYS A 64 0.07 -12.01 5.38
CA CYS A 64 1.05 -11.31 4.53
C CYS A 64 1.63 -10.08 5.23
N PHE A 65 0.80 -9.31 5.90
CA PHE A 65 1.20 -8.11 6.64
C PHE A 65 2.24 -8.44 7.72
N ASP A 66 2.05 -9.54 8.45
CA ASP A 66 3.02 -9.98 9.46
C ASP A 66 4.37 -10.29 8.82
N LYS A 67 4.38 -10.98 7.68
CA LYS A 67 5.61 -11.32 6.95
C LYS A 67 6.32 -10.07 6.43
N VAL A 68 5.57 -9.14 5.87
CA VAL A 68 6.11 -7.85 5.39
C VAL A 68 6.71 -7.07 6.54
N SER A 69 5.99 -6.97 7.65
CA SER A 69 6.43 -6.21 8.83
C SER A 69 7.73 -6.75 9.44
N ASP A 70 7.93 -8.07 9.37
CA ASP A 70 9.11 -8.74 9.92
C ASP A 70 10.29 -8.78 8.93
N ASP A 71 10.08 -8.35 7.69
CA ASP A 71 11.12 -8.40 6.66
C ASP A 71 12.14 -7.27 6.88
N PRO A 72 13.45 -7.60 6.98
CA PRO A 72 14.51 -6.58 7.08
C PRO A 72 14.50 -5.58 5.92
N ASP A 73 14.10 -5.99 4.72
CA ASP A 73 14.00 -5.10 3.56
C ASP A 73 12.92 -4.06 3.76
N PHE A 74 11.82 -4.42 4.42
CA PHE A 74 10.77 -3.47 4.76
C PHE A 74 11.24 -2.46 5.80
N GLN A 75 11.99 -2.89 6.80
CA GLN A 75 12.57 -2.00 7.79
C GLN A 75 13.54 -1.00 7.14
N ALA A 76 14.39 -1.47 6.24
CA ALA A 76 15.30 -0.62 5.48
C ALA A 76 14.54 0.37 4.58
N TRP A 77 13.45 -0.08 3.95
CA TRP A 77 12.58 0.75 3.14
C TRP A 77 11.95 1.89 3.95
N ARG A 78 11.46 1.59 5.15
CA ARG A 78 10.88 2.60 6.05
C ARG A 78 11.87 3.70 6.41
N ILE A 79 13.11 3.33 6.68
CA ILE A 79 14.17 4.28 7.01
C ILE A 79 14.53 5.12 5.78
N LYS A 80 14.72 4.48 4.63
CA LYS A 80 15.13 5.12 3.38
C LYS A 80 14.13 6.19 2.92
N TYR A 81 12.84 5.90 3.05
CA TYR A 81 11.78 6.79 2.57
C TYR A 81 11.06 7.57 3.66
N PHE A 82 11.60 7.57 4.87
CA PHE A 82 11.02 8.35 5.96
C PHE A 82 10.93 9.84 5.59
N GLY A 83 9.74 10.43 5.79
CA GLY A 83 9.53 11.87 5.55
C GLY A 83 9.34 12.27 4.09
N THR A 84 9.27 11.32 3.15
CA THR A 84 9.08 11.63 1.72
C THR A 84 7.62 11.84 1.34
N SER A 85 6.69 11.52 2.21
CA SER A 85 5.25 11.68 2.01
C SER A 85 4.57 11.96 3.34
N ASP A 86 3.40 12.60 3.28
CA ASP A 86 2.54 12.79 4.45
C ASP A 86 1.45 11.73 4.44
N TRP A 87 1.36 10.93 5.49
CA TRP A 87 0.31 9.94 5.64
C TRP A 87 -1.03 10.60 5.89
N VAL A 88 -2.06 10.18 5.18
CA VAL A 88 -3.41 10.73 5.27
C VAL A 88 -4.35 9.75 5.95
N ALA A 89 -4.41 8.50 5.45
CA ALA A 89 -5.35 7.51 5.96
C ALA A 89 -4.91 6.09 5.62
N ASN A 90 -5.39 5.14 6.40
CA ASN A 90 -5.33 3.73 6.10
C ASN A 90 -6.77 3.21 6.11
N THR A 91 -7.25 2.73 4.97
CA THR A 91 -8.64 2.33 4.80
C THR A 91 -8.71 0.87 4.36
N HIS A 92 -9.53 0.09 5.06
CA HIS A 92 -9.80 -1.29 4.71
C HIS A 92 -11.19 -1.37 4.09
N ALA A 93 -11.30 -2.03 2.94
CA ALA A 93 -12.56 -2.19 2.22
C ALA A 93 -12.83 -3.67 1.98
N ARG A 94 -14.00 -4.13 2.40
CA ARG A 94 -14.47 -5.48 2.13
C ARG A 94 -15.57 -5.39 1.09
N LEU A 95 -15.54 -6.27 0.10
CA LEU A 95 -16.63 -6.32 -0.88
C LEU A 95 -17.96 -6.61 -0.17
N TYR A 96 -18.89 -5.68 -0.28
CA TYR A 96 -20.24 -5.85 0.26
C TYR A 96 -21.09 -6.66 -0.72
N LYS A 97 -21.15 -6.21 -1.97
CA LYS A 97 -21.91 -6.86 -3.03
C LYS A 97 -21.42 -6.42 -4.40
N LYS A 98 -21.40 -7.34 -5.33
CA LYS A 98 -21.11 -7.04 -6.73
C LYS A 98 -22.41 -7.22 -7.53
N TRP A 99 -22.81 -6.15 -8.20
CA TRP A 99 -24.03 -6.16 -9.03
C TRP A 99 -23.73 -6.52 -10.47
#